data_5089b3130b972080584ca8ab9d30ecb5
#
_entry.id   5089b3130b972080584ca8ab9d30ecb5
#
_cell.length_a   1.000
_cell.length_b   1.000
_cell.length_c   1.000
_cell.angle_alpha   90.00
_cell.angle_beta   90.00
_cell.angle_gamma   90.00
#
_symmetry.space_group_name_H-M   'P 1'
#
loop_
_entity.id
_entity.type
_entity.pdbx_description
1 polymer ?
#
loop_
_entity_poly.entity_id
_entity_poly.type
_entity_poly.pdbx_seq_one_letter_code
_entity_poly.pdbx_strand_id
1 'polypeptide(L)'
;MPENRSPMPTPHEHLRGAGDSRPVAVVTALDEVLRDALVASLLLDEEGLLALRYEVAEDSSALRRIVVSAGGVLEDELVDLAHPCVSCAMREDAVPTLARLAGCPETCGLLLAPPLSADPSVVVGTLRSHESGWQLASAVAAAPADCAAEDLLGDDTLAERGLRWADGDARSVGEALAAQLEYSDLLVLAGEPDGAGA
;
A
#
# COMPACT_ATOMS: atom_id res chain seq x y z
N MET A 1 24.38 -10.46 49.65
CA MET A 1 24.46 -10.71 48.19
C MET A 1 23.25 -10.06 47.54
N PRO A 2 23.36 -8.91 46.83
CA PRO A 2 22.22 -8.35 46.11
C PRO A 2 22.01 -9.11 44.80
N GLU A 3 20.80 -9.63 44.59
CA GLU A 3 20.39 -10.25 43.34
C GLU A 3 20.42 -9.22 42.19
N ASN A 4 21.25 -9.52 41.23
CA ASN A 4 21.33 -8.77 39.96
C ASN A 4 20.10 -9.11 39.10
N ARG A 5 19.02 -8.34 39.24
CA ARG A 5 17.89 -8.41 38.31
C ARG A 5 18.26 -7.60 37.08
N SER A 6 18.57 -8.28 35.99
CA SER A 6 18.65 -7.67 34.66
C SER A 6 17.31 -6.95 34.34
N PRO A 7 17.34 -5.72 33.81
CA PRO A 7 16.13 -5.02 33.46
C PRO A 7 15.34 -5.81 32.39
N MET A 8 14.01 -5.85 32.51
CA MET A 8 13.14 -6.46 31.50
C MET A 8 13.31 -5.68 30.21
N PRO A 9 13.45 -6.39 29.08
CA PRO A 9 13.53 -5.74 27.77
C PRO A 9 12.26 -4.93 27.47
N THR A 10 12.43 -3.77 26.87
CA THR A 10 11.32 -2.92 26.44
C THR A 10 10.55 -3.59 25.29
N PRO A 11 9.25 -3.27 25.06
CA PRO A 11 8.45 -3.84 23.97
C PRO A 11 9.14 -3.76 22.60
N HIS A 12 9.95 -2.75 22.35
CA HIS A 12 10.74 -2.57 21.13
C HIS A 12 11.91 -3.56 20.97
N GLU A 13 12.43 -4.15 22.04
CA GLU A 13 13.52 -5.13 21.95
C GLU A 13 13.04 -6.52 21.55
N HIS A 14 11.76 -6.85 21.77
CA HIS A 14 11.18 -8.13 21.33
C HIS A 14 10.98 -8.20 19.81
N LEU A 15 10.90 -7.06 19.11
CA LEU A 15 10.76 -7.01 17.64
C LEU A 15 12.09 -7.16 16.89
N ARG A 16 13.23 -7.09 17.59
CA ARG A 16 14.58 -7.23 17.01
C ARG A 16 15.13 -8.66 16.99
N GLY A 17 14.31 -9.65 17.26
CA GLY A 17 14.75 -11.02 17.50
C GLY A 17 14.47 -12.07 16.43
N ALA A 18 13.92 -11.70 15.25
CA ALA A 18 13.65 -12.66 14.18
C ALA A 18 14.03 -12.05 12.82
N GLY A 19 15.30 -12.16 12.41
CA GLY A 19 15.78 -11.77 11.08
C GLY A 19 15.65 -10.27 10.79
N ASP A 20 16.64 -9.69 10.12
CA ASP A 20 16.75 -8.25 9.79
C ASP A 20 15.62 -7.64 8.93
N SER A 21 14.45 -8.27 8.77
CA SER A 21 13.36 -7.79 7.94
C SER A 21 12.38 -6.90 8.71
N ARG A 22 12.05 -5.75 8.12
CA ARG A 22 11.15 -4.74 8.68
C ARG A 22 9.71 -4.95 8.19
N PRO A 23 8.69 -4.51 8.96
CA PRO A 23 7.30 -4.67 8.54
C PRO A 23 6.95 -3.78 7.35
N VAL A 24 6.24 -4.34 6.36
CA VAL A 24 5.58 -3.60 5.29
C VAL A 24 4.09 -3.93 5.30
N ALA A 25 3.24 -2.89 5.24
CA ALA A 25 1.81 -3.04 5.00
C ALA A 25 1.48 -2.59 3.58
N VAL A 26 0.66 -3.37 2.88
CA VAL A 26 0.12 -3.01 1.56
C VAL A 26 -1.21 -2.30 1.77
N VAL A 27 -1.37 -1.08 1.21
CA VAL A 27 -2.58 -0.27 1.32
C VAL A 27 -3.19 -0.11 -0.06
N THR A 28 -4.39 -0.63 -0.25
CA THR A 28 -5.14 -0.56 -1.51
C THR A 28 -6.45 0.20 -1.35
N ALA A 29 -6.85 0.92 -2.38
CA ALA A 29 -8.15 1.57 -2.52
C ALA A 29 -8.38 1.88 -4.00
N LEU A 30 -9.64 2.03 -4.40
CA LEU A 30 -10.00 2.57 -5.73
C LEU A 30 -10.18 4.09 -5.71
N ASP A 31 -10.32 4.68 -4.52
CA ASP A 31 -10.40 6.12 -4.31
C ASP A 31 -9.04 6.68 -3.87
N GLU A 32 -8.50 7.60 -4.66
CA GLU A 32 -7.19 8.20 -4.40
C GLU A 32 -7.17 9.05 -3.14
N VAL A 33 -8.22 9.85 -2.94
CA VAL A 33 -8.32 10.75 -1.78
C VAL A 33 -8.37 9.95 -0.50
N LEU A 34 -9.15 8.88 -0.49
CA LEU A 34 -9.25 7.99 0.66
C LEU A 34 -7.94 7.25 0.94
N ARG A 35 -7.28 6.71 -0.11
CA ARG A 35 -5.97 6.07 0.02
C ARG A 35 -4.95 7.02 0.65
N ASP A 36 -4.89 8.22 0.12
CA ASP A 36 -3.90 9.22 0.55
C ASP A 36 -4.19 9.74 1.95
N ALA A 37 -5.46 9.93 2.30
CA ALA A 37 -5.86 10.31 3.66
C ALA A 37 -5.50 9.22 4.68
N LEU A 38 -5.74 7.95 4.34
CA LEU A 38 -5.36 6.82 5.19
C LEU A 38 -3.84 6.73 5.38
N VAL A 39 -3.09 6.81 4.29
CA VAL A 39 -1.61 6.80 4.33
C VAL A 39 -1.10 7.97 5.17
N ALA A 40 -1.61 9.18 4.97
CA ALA A 40 -1.19 10.36 5.73
C ALA A 40 -1.51 10.22 7.22
N SER A 41 -2.68 9.68 7.58
CA SER A 41 -3.06 9.43 8.96
C SER A 41 -2.08 8.48 9.65
N LEU A 42 -1.77 7.35 9.00
CA LEU A 42 -0.84 6.35 9.55
C LEU A 42 0.59 6.90 9.70
N LEU A 43 1.05 7.73 8.75
CA LEU A 43 2.37 8.37 8.84
C LEU A 43 2.48 9.34 10.01
N LEU A 44 1.39 9.99 10.41
CA LEU A 44 1.39 10.92 11.55
C LEU A 44 1.37 10.19 12.89
N ASP A 45 0.88 8.96 12.93
CA ASP A 45 0.74 8.18 14.16
C ASP A 45 2.02 7.46 14.56
N GLU A 46 2.96 7.23 13.60
CA GLU A 46 4.16 6.42 13.88
C GLU A 46 5.43 7.09 13.33
N GLU A 47 6.33 7.48 14.23
CA GLU A 47 7.62 8.07 13.89
C GLU A 47 8.54 7.04 13.22
N GLY A 48 9.18 7.43 12.10
CA GLY A 48 10.05 6.56 11.31
C GLY A 48 9.30 5.68 10.30
N LEU A 49 7.96 5.78 10.21
CA LEU A 49 7.18 5.14 9.15
C LEU A 49 7.39 5.88 7.83
N LEU A 50 7.57 5.15 6.74
CA LEU A 50 7.60 5.68 5.38
C LEU A 50 6.40 5.17 4.57
N ALA A 51 6.02 5.91 3.54
CA ALA A 51 5.11 5.42 2.52
C ALA A 51 5.78 5.45 1.15
N LEU A 52 5.70 4.34 0.42
CA LEU A 52 6.03 4.23 -0.99
C LEU A 52 4.73 4.16 -1.77
N ARG A 53 4.42 5.24 -2.48
CA ARG A 53 3.18 5.41 -3.22
C ARG A 53 3.42 5.46 -4.70
N TYR A 54 2.52 4.86 -5.47
CA TYR A 54 2.53 4.87 -6.93
C TYR A 54 1.27 5.50 -7.48
N GLU A 55 1.46 6.39 -8.45
CA GLU A 55 0.41 7.03 -9.23
C GLU A 55 0.65 6.76 -10.71
N VAL A 56 -0.41 6.54 -11.46
CA VAL A 56 -0.33 6.45 -12.92
C VAL A 56 -0.30 7.86 -13.47
N ALA A 57 0.70 8.20 -14.29
CA ALA A 57 0.77 9.51 -14.93
C ALA A 57 -0.40 9.72 -15.90
N GLU A 58 -0.78 10.98 -16.14
CA GLU A 58 -1.95 11.34 -16.95
C GLU A 58 -1.93 10.74 -18.37
N ASP A 59 -0.76 10.54 -18.94
CA ASP A 59 -0.59 9.92 -20.27
C ASP A 59 -0.58 8.38 -20.23
N SER A 60 -0.74 7.78 -19.05
CA SER A 60 -0.73 6.33 -18.80
C SER A 60 0.55 5.60 -19.22
N SER A 61 1.60 6.34 -19.63
CA SER A 61 2.86 5.76 -20.13
C SER A 61 3.91 5.60 -19.03
N ALA A 62 3.85 6.41 -18.00
CA ALA A 62 4.79 6.42 -16.89
C ALA A 62 4.10 6.19 -15.55
N LEU A 63 4.87 5.71 -14.60
CA LEU A 63 4.48 5.55 -13.21
C LEU A 63 5.21 6.61 -12.39
N ARG A 64 4.48 7.37 -11.58
CA ARG A 64 5.07 8.29 -10.62
C ARG A 64 5.30 7.57 -9.31
N ARG A 65 6.54 7.51 -8.87
CA ARG A 65 6.95 6.99 -7.57
C ARG A 65 7.11 8.12 -6.58
N ILE A 66 6.47 8.02 -5.43
CA ILE A 66 6.53 9.03 -4.38
C ILE A 66 6.89 8.33 -3.06
N VAL A 67 7.96 8.79 -2.41
CA VAL A 67 8.31 8.37 -1.06
C VAL A 67 7.97 9.50 -0.11
N VAL A 68 7.18 9.18 0.92
CA VAL A 68 6.65 10.17 1.88
C VAL A 68 6.97 9.75 3.30
N SER A 69 7.23 10.72 4.16
CA SER A 69 7.29 10.57 5.62
C SER A 69 6.31 11.53 6.28
N ALA A 70 6.16 11.47 7.61
CA ALA A 70 5.41 12.47 8.37
C ALA A 70 5.92 13.90 8.13
N GLY A 71 7.20 14.07 7.80
CA GLY A 71 7.80 15.37 7.48
C GLY A 71 7.55 15.88 6.06
N GLY A 72 6.93 15.09 5.20
CA GLY A 72 6.61 15.43 3.80
C GLY A 72 7.22 14.50 2.77
N VAL A 73 7.20 14.95 1.51
CA VAL A 73 7.73 14.21 0.36
C VAL A 73 9.25 14.15 0.41
N LEU A 74 9.81 12.96 0.34
CA LEU A 74 11.25 12.68 0.29
C LEU A 74 11.75 12.45 -1.14
N GLU A 75 10.94 11.77 -1.97
CA GLU A 75 11.23 11.48 -3.36
C GLU A 75 9.96 11.64 -4.19
N ASP A 76 10.11 12.11 -5.42
CA ASP A 76 9.02 12.27 -6.38
C ASP A 76 9.61 12.13 -7.79
N GLU A 77 9.46 10.95 -8.39
CA GLU A 77 10.13 10.59 -9.63
C GLU A 77 9.18 9.90 -10.61
N LEU A 78 9.36 10.18 -11.90
CA LEU A 78 8.72 9.43 -12.98
C LEU A 78 9.58 8.21 -13.31
N VAL A 79 8.93 7.06 -13.39
CA VAL A 79 9.54 5.76 -13.65
C VAL A 79 9.05 5.25 -14.99
N ASP A 80 9.97 5.04 -15.91
CA ASP A 80 9.69 4.38 -17.17
C ASP A 80 9.71 2.85 -16.94
N LEU A 81 8.63 2.18 -17.32
CA LEU A 81 8.52 0.73 -17.25
C LEU A 81 8.54 0.12 -18.63
N ALA A 82 9.12 -1.07 -18.74
CA ALA A 82 9.09 -1.83 -19.99
C ALA A 82 7.65 -2.11 -20.47
N HIS A 83 6.73 -2.31 -19.50
CA HIS A 83 5.31 -2.48 -19.73
C HIS A 83 4.49 -1.82 -18.61
N PRO A 84 3.40 -1.09 -18.92
CA PRO A 84 2.51 -0.52 -17.92
C PRO A 84 1.65 -1.62 -17.26
N CYS A 85 2.20 -2.33 -16.28
CA CYS A 85 1.49 -3.34 -15.51
C CYS A 85 2.02 -3.43 -14.09
N VAL A 86 1.15 -3.88 -13.15
CA VAL A 86 1.46 -4.01 -11.72
C VAL A 86 2.68 -4.90 -11.48
N SER A 87 2.80 -6.03 -12.18
CA SER A 87 3.95 -6.94 -12.01
C SER A 87 5.28 -6.30 -12.42
N CYS A 88 5.28 -5.49 -13.49
CA CYS A 88 6.48 -4.77 -13.93
C CYS A 88 6.84 -3.68 -12.92
N ALA A 89 5.85 -2.87 -12.49
CA ALA A 89 6.06 -1.85 -11.49
C ALA A 89 6.66 -2.41 -10.19
N MET A 90 6.09 -3.51 -9.71
CA MET A 90 6.59 -4.16 -8.52
C MET A 90 8.02 -4.69 -8.67
N ARG A 91 8.30 -5.38 -9.75
CA ARG A 91 9.60 -6.04 -9.95
C ARG A 91 10.71 -5.08 -10.38
N GLU A 92 10.39 -4.11 -11.25
CA GLU A 92 11.40 -3.24 -11.87
C GLU A 92 11.68 -1.99 -11.02
N ASP A 93 10.73 -1.54 -10.21
CA ASP A 93 10.88 -0.34 -9.38
C ASP A 93 10.61 -0.56 -7.88
N ALA A 94 9.45 -1.12 -7.50
CA ALA A 94 9.09 -1.21 -6.09
C ALA A 94 10.08 -2.08 -5.27
N VAL A 95 10.43 -3.27 -5.76
CA VAL A 95 11.36 -4.16 -5.05
C VAL A 95 12.75 -3.54 -4.89
N PRO A 96 13.40 -2.96 -5.92
CA PRO A 96 14.65 -2.22 -5.76
C PRO A 96 14.54 -1.03 -4.80
N THR A 97 13.46 -0.25 -4.88
CA THR A 97 13.22 0.89 -3.97
C THR A 97 13.07 0.44 -2.54
N LEU A 98 12.30 -0.63 -2.29
CA LEU A 98 12.14 -1.24 -0.97
C LEU A 98 13.49 -1.69 -0.41
N ALA A 99 14.30 -2.39 -1.20
CA ALA A 99 15.64 -2.83 -0.78
C ALA A 99 16.53 -1.65 -0.37
N ARG A 100 16.46 -0.55 -1.10
CA ARG A 100 17.18 0.69 -0.76
C ARG A 100 16.67 1.33 0.53
N LEU A 101 15.34 1.43 0.69
CA LEU A 101 14.72 2.01 1.89
C LEU A 101 14.96 1.15 3.14
N ALA A 102 15.09 -0.17 3.00
CA ALA A 102 15.48 -1.05 4.09
C ALA A 102 16.88 -0.71 4.66
N GLY A 103 17.75 -0.09 3.88
CA GLY A 103 19.06 0.40 4.33
C GLY A 103 19.01 1.64 5.21
N CYS A 104 17.88 2.33 5.35
CA CYS A 104 17.75 3.54 6.17
C CYS A 104 17.56 3.19 7.65
N PRO A 105 18.51 3.54 8.54
CA PRO A 105 18.48 3.08 9.95
C PRO A 105 17.26 3.56 10.74
N GLU A 106 16.74 4.73 10.39
CA GLU A 106 15.64 5.39 11.10
C GLU A 106 14.25 4.87 10.70
N THR A 107 14.17 4.06 9.64
CA THR A 107 12.89 3.53 9.15
C THR A 107 12.43 2.36 10.00
N CYS A 108 11.27 2.48 10.66
CA CYS A 108 10.70 1.43 11.50
C CYS A 108 9.74 0.51 10.72
N GLY A 109 9.11 1.00 9.66
CA GLY A 109 8.12 0.30 8.84
C GLY A 109 7.84 1.01 7.54
N LEU A 110 7.05 0.40 6.67
CA LEU A 110 6.69 0.96 5.38
C LEU A 110 5.24 0.66 5.00
N LEU A 111 4.56 1.66 4.45
CA LEU A 111 3.28 1.52 3.77
C LEU A 111 3.56 1.46 2.27
N LEU A 112 3.17 0.39 1.60
CA LEU A 112 3.22 0.28 0.15
C LEU A 112 1.83 0.52 -0.43
N ALA A 113 1.65 1.64 -1.11
CA ALA A 113 0.42 2.00 -1.81
C ALA A 113 0.64 1.87 -3.33
N PRO A 114 0.27 0.72 -3.93
CA PRO A 114 0.39 0.50 -5.37
C PRO A 114 -0.61 1.38 -6.14
N PRO A 115 -0.59 1.39 -7.50
CA PRO A 115 -1.62 2.02 -8.31
C PRO A 115 -3.03 1.57 -7.89
N LEU A 116 -4.03 2.45 -8.00
CA LEU A 116 -5.38 2.27 -7.45
C LEU A 116 -6.05 0.96 -7.84
N SER A 117 -5.93 0.56 -9.10
CA SER A 117 -6.55 -0.68 -9.60
C SER A 117 -5.65 -1.92 -9.46
N ALA A 118 -4.55 -1.82 -8.71
CA ALA A 118 -3.65 -2.95 -8.52
C ALA A 118 -4.34 -4.11 -7.81
N ASP A 119 -4.09 -5.32 -8.31
CA ASP A 119 -4.48 -6.56 -7.63
C ASP A 119 -3.51 -6.80 -6.46
N PRO A 120 -3.98 -6.81 -5.21
CA PRO A 120 -3.11 -7.00 -4.05
C PRO A 120 -2.42 -8.37 -4.05
N SER A 121 -2.98 -9.39 -4.67
CA SER A 121 -2.37 -10.71 -4.76
C SER A 121 -1.06 -10.67 -5.56
N VAL A 122 -1.02 -9.89 -6.64
CA VAL A 122 0.18 -9.66 -7.47
C VAL A 122 1.24 -8.89 -6.67
N VAL A 123 0.84 -7.85 -5.95
CA VAL A 123 1.72 -7.03 -5.11
C VAL A 123 2.37 -7.89 -4.02
N VAL A 124 1.56 -8.57 -3.24
CA VAL A 124 2.02 -9.42 -2.13
C VAL A 124 2.80 -10.64 -2.63
N GLY A 125 2.36 -11.26 -3.73
CA GLY A 125 3.08 -12.37 -4.37
C GLY A 125 4.50 -11.95 -4.76
N THR A 126 4.67 -10.74 -5.31
CA THR A 126 5.98 -10.20 -5.68
C THR A 126 6.82 -9.91 -4.44
N LEU A 127 6.26 -9.28 -3.40
CA LEU A 127 6.97 -9.03 -2.13
C LEU A 127 7.50 -10.33 -1.50
N ARG A 128 6.70 -11.39 -1.50
CA ARG A 128 7.07 -12.69 -0.93
C ARG A 128 8.12 -13.44 -1.74
N SER A 129 8.21 -13.18 -3.03
CA SER A 129 9.15 -13.88 -3.94
C SER A 129 10.51 -13.19 -4.05
N HIS A 130 10.69 -12.02 -3.44
CA HIS A 130 11.93 -11.24 -3.49
C HIS A 130 12.44 -10.89 -2.09
N GLU A 131 13.74 -11.03 -1.90
CA GLU A 131 14.40 -10.57 -0.67
C GLU A 131 14.62 -9.05 -0.75
N SER A 132 13.68 -8.30 -0.20
CA SER A 132 13.71 -6.82 -0.18
C SER A 132 14.12 -6.22 1.16
N GLY A 133 14.37 -7.05 2.17
CA GLY A 133 14.59 -6.58 3.56
C GLY A 133 13.28 -6.23 4.30
N TRP A 134 12.12 -6.51 3.69
CA TRP A 134 10.80 -6.26 4.25
C TRP A 134 10.01 -7.55 4.40
N GLN A 135 9.19 -7.62 5.44
CA GLN A 135 8.25 -8.69 5.68
C GLN A 135 6.82 -8.15 5.67
N LEU A 136 5.95 -8.77 4.88
CA LEU A 136 4.53 -8.42 4.88
C LEU A 136 3.95 -8.57 6.28
N ALA A 137 3.45 -7.47 6.83
CA ALA A 137 2.78 -7.42 8.12
C ALA A 137 1.25 -7.49 7.95
N SER A 138 0.71 -6.77 6.95
CA SER A 138 -0.74 -6.71 6.72
C SER A 138 -1.04 -6.24 5.30
N ALA A 139 -2.21 -6.64 4.78
CA ALA A 139 -2.85 -6.04 3.63
C ALA A 139 -4.09 -5.28 4.12
N VAL A 140 -4.20 -4.01 3.73
CA VAL A 140 -5.28 -3.11 4.13
C VAL A 140 -6.02 -2.66 2.87
N ALA A 141 -7.33 -2.81 2.84
CA ALA A 141 -8.17 -2.21 1.82
C ALA A 141 -8.99 -1.07 2.41
N ALA A 142 -9.14 0.03 1.66
CA ALA A 142 -10.00 1.14 2.04
C ALA A 142 -11.07 1.38 0.97
N ALA A 143 -12.31 1.60 1.41
CA ALA A 143 -13.43 1.90 0.53
C ALA A 143 -14.35 2.95 1.17
N PRO A 144 -15.00 3.82 0.35
CA PRO A 144 -16.04 4.72 0.83
C PRO A 144 -17.27 3.92 1.25
N ALA A 145 -17.81 4.17 2.45
CA ALA A 145 -18.94 3.40 3.01
C ALA A 145 -20.26 3.66 2.26
N ASP A 146 -20.39 4.84 1.66
CA ASP A 146 -21.60 5.32 0.96
C ASP A 146 -21.78 4.70 -0.44
N CYS A 147 -20.70 4.41 -1.17
CA CYS A 147 -20.78 3.87 -2.52
C CYS A 147 -20.17 2.47 -2.71
N ALA A 148 -19.55 1.89 -1.67
CA ALA A 148 -18.89 0.59 -1.80
C ALA A 148 -19.80 -0.53 -2.30
N ALA A 149 -21.07 -0.55 -1.86
CA ALA A 149 -22.04 -1.55 -2.31
C ALA A 149 -22.46 -1.35 -3.78
N GLU A 150 -22.60 -0.10 -4.22
CA GLU A 150 -22.90 0.26 -5.60
C GLU A 150 -21.72 -0.10 -6.51
N ASP A 151 -20.51 0.24 -6.12
CA ASP A 151 -19.28 -0.11 -6.84
C ASP A 151 -19.07 -1.63 -6.96
N LEU A 152 -19.38 -2.41 -5.90
CA LEU A 152 -19.27 -3.87 -5.93
C LEU A 152 -20.29 -4.55 -6.85
N LEU A 153 -21.47 -3.98 -6.97
CA LEU A 153 -22.59 -4.56 -7.73
C LEU A 153 -22.74 -3.94 -9.11
N GLY A 154 -22.03 -2.84 -9.38
CA GLY A 154 -22.06 -2.12 -10.64
C GLY A 154 -21.27 -2.82 -11.74
N ASP A 155 -21.52 -2.42 -12.98
CA ASP A 155 -20.89 -2.94 -14.19
C ASP A 155 -19.91 -1.94 -14.83
N ASP A 156 -19.68 -0.79 -14.21
CA ASP A 156 -18.69 0.20 -14.65
C ASP A 156 -17.32 -0.44 -14.78
N THR A 157 -16.66 -0.22 -15.90
CA THR A 157 -15.29 -0.69 -16.10
C THR A 157 -14.26 0.26 -15.48
N LEU A 158 -13.07 -0.25 -15.18
CA LEU A 158 -11.94 0.58 -14.74
C LEU A 158 -11.62 1.68 -15.76
N ALA A 159 -11.85 1.42 -17.06
CA ALA A 159 -11.64 2.40 -18.12
C ALA A 159 -12.62 3.57 -18.02
N GLU A 160 -13.91 3.31 -17.80
CA GLU A 160 -14.95 4.33 -17.66
C GLU A 160 -14.75 5.21 -16.42
N ARG A 161 -14.22 4.64 -15.36
CA ARG A 161 -13.91 5.35 -14.11
C ARG A 161 -12.51 5.99 -14.08
N GLY A 162 -11.74 5.91 -15.19
CA GLY A 162 -10.38 6.48 -15.25
C GLY A 162 -9.35 5.78 -14.39
N LEU A 163 -9.63 4.55 -13.95
CA LEU A 163 -8.77 3.75 -13.06
C LEU A 163 -7.93 2.71 -13.82
N ARG A 164 -8.16 2.58 -15.13
CA ARG A 164 -7.41 1.63 -15.97
C ARG A 164 -5.98 2.12 -16.18
N TRP A 165 -5.03 1.25 -15.89
CA TRP A 165 -3.62 1.52 -16.17
C TRP A 165 -3.11 0.78 -17.42
N ALA A 166 -3.38 -0.52 -17.56
CA ALA A 166 -2.94 -1.29 -18.71
C ALA A 166 -4.02 -1.32 -19.81
N ASP A 167 -3.64 -1.14 -21.08
CA ASP A 167 -4.58 -1.13 -22.22
C ASP A 167 -5.44 -2.38 -22.33
N GLY A 168 -4.96 -3.52 -21.88
CA GLY A 168 -5.69 -4.79 -21.88
C GLY A 168 -6.53 -5.06 -20.64
N ASP A 169 -6.56 -4.15 -19.65
CA ASP A 169 -7.33 -4.34 -18.41
C ASP A 169 -8.81 -4.05 -18.65
N ALA A 170 -9.59 -5.10 -18.77
CA ALA A 170 -11.05 -5.05 -19.03
C ALA A 170 -11.88 -5.29 -17.76
N ARG A 171 -11.25 -5.30 -16.55
CA ARG A 171 -11.96 -5.52 -15.29
C ARG A 171 -12.99 -4.43 -15.04
N SER A 172 -14.09 -4.82 -14.37
CA SER A 172 -15.00 -3.85 -13.77
C SER A 172 -14.42 -3.27 -12.47
N VAL A 173 -15.00 -2.16 -12.02
CA VAL A 173 -14.72 -1.56 -10.72
C VAL A 173 -15.04 -2.58 -9.61
N GLY A 174 -16.18 -3.29 -9.73
CA GLY A 174 -16.60 -4.33 -8.80
C GLY A 174 -15.59 -5.48 -8.68
N GLU A 175 -15.03 -5.95 -9.80
CA GLU A 175 -14.00 -6.99 -9.80
C GLU A 175 -12.72 -6.53 -9.10
N ALA A 176 -12.28 -5.30 -9.36
CA ALA A 176 -11.08 -4.76 -8.71
C ALA A 176 -11.29 -4.50 -7.23
N LEU A 177 -12.45 -3.97 -6.84
CA LEU A 177 -12.81 -3.73 -5.44
C LEU A 177 -12.94 -5.06 -4.69
N ALA A 178 -13.64 -6.05 -5.25
CA ALA A 178 -13.78 -7.36 -4.65
C ALA A 178 -12.40 -8.01 -4.38
N ALA A 179 -11.49 -7.96 -5.36
CA ALA A 179 -10.14 -8.50 -5.19
C ALA A 179 -9.38 -7.79 -4.05
N GLN A 180 -9.53 -6.47 -3.89
CA GLN A 180 -8.90 -5.71 -2.80
C GLN A 180 -9.49 -6.10 -1.45
N LEU A 181 -10.82 -6.21 -1.34
CA LEU A 181 -11.51 -6.56 -0.10
C LEU A 181 -11.23 -8.00 0.33
N GLU A 182 -11.30 -8.95 -0.58
CA GLU A 182 -11.09 -10.38 -0.30
C GLU A 182 -9.66 -10.69 0.14
N TYR A 183 -8.69 -9.92 -0.36
CA TYR A 183 -7.28 -10.15 -0.05
C TYR A 183 -6.82 -9.42 1.22
N SER A 184 -7.59 -8.48 1.74
CA SER A 184 -7.19 -7.65 2.88
C SER A 184 -7.36 -8.38 4.22
N ASP A 185 -6.40 -8.13 5.14
CA ASP A 185 -6.51 -8.51 6.55
C ASP A 185 -7.37 -7.52 7.33
N LEU A 186 -7.41 -6.26 6.85
CA LEU A 186 -8.13 -5.15 7.48
C LEU A 186 -8.86 -4.33 6.41
N LEU A 187 -10.14 -4.06 6.67
CA LEU A 187 -10.97 -3.17 5.87
C LEU A 187 -11.22 -1.86 6.61
N VAL A 188 -10.93 -0.75 5.94
CA VAL A 188 -11.24 0.61 6.40
C VAL A 188 -12.40 1.15 5.57
N LEU A 189 -13.56 1.34 6.19
CA LEU A 189 -14.70 2.01 5.59
C LEU A 189 -14.74 3.46 6.07
N ALA A 190 -14.71 4.40 5.13
CA ALA A 190 -14.75 5.83 5.42
C ALA A 190 -16.10 6.43 5.03
N GLY A 191 -16.64 7.30 5.88
CA GLY A 191 -17.94 7.93 5.68
C GLY A 191 -19.09 7.19 6.38
N GLU A 192 -20.29 7.68 6.17
CA GLU A 192 -21.53 7.08 6.70
C GLU A 192 -22.16 6.19 5.62
N PRO A 193 -22.60 4.98 5.95
CA PRO A 193 -23.29 4.14 4.97
C PRO A 193 -24.63 4.77 4.57
N ASP A 194 -24.91 4.78 3.27
CA ASP A 194 -26.20 5.25 2.78
C ASP A 194 -27.37 4.47 3.42
N GLY A 195 -28.27 5.17 4.08
CA GLY A 195 -29.46 4.61 4.71
C GLY A 195 -29.49 4.63 6.25
N ALA A 196 -28.48 5.16 6.93
CA ALA A 196 -28.50 5.31 8.40
C ALA A 196 -29.41 6.46 8.90
N GLY A 197 -30.16 7.10 8.02
CA GLY A 197 -30.99 8.29 8.27
C GLY A 197 -32.47 8.12 7.98
N ALA A 198 -33.10 6.95 8.22
CA ALA A 198 -34.55 6.79 8.11
C ALA A 198 -35.18 6.31 9.41
#